data_2e272bfcf370886062fb0e3204a11d3c
#
_entry.id   2e272bfcf370886062fb0e3204a11d3c
#
_cell.length_a   1.000
_cell.length_b   1.000
_cell.length_c   1.000
_cell.angle_alpha   90.00
_cell.angle_beta   90.00
_cell.angle_gamma   90.00
#
_symmetry.space_group_name_H-M   'P 1'
#
loop_
_entity.id
_entity.type
_entity.pdbx_description
1 polymer ?
#
loop_
_entity_poly.entity_id
_entity_poly.type
_entity_poly.pdbx_seq_one_letter_code
_entity_poly.pdbx_strand_id
1 'polypeptide(L)'
;IEKRDHIAGNCYDEYNSKGVLIHKYGPHYMRFKKKKIYNYVSKFTKWIKGNYIVKSSIKGQLYPIPINLDTIEKFFNKKFKNKDEAKQFINTLKIKKKKIKNSEDFILSKLGKEIYENFYKNYTIKQWGMHPRKLNQNVVGRLPIRFNRDPYYVNQKLKVMPKTGYTKLFENMTKDKKIEIALNTSYENIKDKIKPNLATIYTGPPDIFFNFKYGKLDWRSLDFKFKTYKKSKIQECVQINFPNEHKFTRKVEIKHVTKQKSKFSTISYEFPKSKGDPYYPINNRKNINLFKKYKKLIKKLEKKNIFFEGRLASYRYL
;
A
#
# COMPACT_ATOMS: atom_id res chain seq x y z
N ILE A 1 -16.83 15.26 -6.34
CA ILE A 1 -17.40 14.23 -7.24
C ILE A 1 -16.73 12.93 -6.91
N GLU A 2 -17.47 11.90 -6.57
CA GLU A 2 -17.00 10.56 -6.23
C GLU A 2 -17.89 9.50 -6.92
N LYS A 3 -17.25 8.55 -7.62
CA LYS A 3 -17.98 7.50 -8.34
C LYS A 3 -18.63 6.44 -7.44
N ARG A 4 -18.16 6.30 -6.20
CA ARG A 4 -18.68 5.38 -5.19
C ARG A 4 -19.85 6.01 -4.42
N ASP A 5 -20.54 5.19 -3.66
CA ASP A 5 -21.61 5.58 -2.75
C ASP A 5 -21.13 6.19 -1.42
N HIS A 6 -19.81 6.38 -1.29
CA HIS A 6 -19.17 6.89 -0.06
C HIS A 6 -17.94 7.76 -0.37
N ILE A 7 -17.61 8.67 0.54
CA ILE A 7 -16.38 9.46 0.53
C ILE A 7 -15.16 8.66 0.97
N ALA A 8 -13.99 9.31 1.09
CA ALA A 8 -12.72 8.76 1.55
C ALA A 8 -12.00 7.82 0.56
N GLY A 9 -12.59 7.49 -0.60
CA GLY A 9 -11.94 6.65 -1.61
C GLY A 9 -11.46 5.33 -1.02
N ASN A 10 -10.19 4.94 -1.29
CA ASN A 10 -9.63 3.69 -0.73
C ASN A 10 -9.32 3.77 0.78
N CYS A 11 -9.38 4.94 1.41
CA CYS A 11 -9.24 5.06 2.86
C CYS A 11 -10.54 4.78 3.62
N TYR A 12 -11.65 4.56 2.92
CA TYR A 12 -12.96 4.29 3.53
C TYR A 12 -12.89 3.14 4.52
N ASP A 13 -13.40 3.40 5.69
CA ASP A 13 -13.57 2.45 6.77
C ASP A 13 -14.99 2.52 7.34
N GLU A 14 -15.44 1.41 7.88
CA GLU A 14 -16.79 1.25 8.41
C GLU A 14 -16.80 0.32 9.63
N TYR A 15 -17.82 0.42 10.46
CA TYR A 15 -18.07 -0.54 11.51
C TYR A 15 -18.90 -1.70 10.96
N ASN A 16 -18.42 -2.93 11.12
CA ASN A 16 -19.19 -4.10 10.74
C ASN A 16 -20.34 -4.39 11.74
N SER A 17 -21.17 -5.40 11.47
CA SER A 17 -22.32 -5.77 12.30
C SER A 17 -21.98 -6.17 13.76
N LYS A 18 -20.71 -6.39 14.09
CA LYS A 18 -20.21 -6.64 15.45
C LYS A 18 -19.53 -5.44 16.07
N GLY A 19 -19.67 -4.25 15.46
CA GLY A 19 -19.08 -3.00 15.93
C GLY A 19 -17.54 -2.94 15.83
N VAL A 20 -16.92 -3.75 14.95
CA VAL A 20 -15.48 -3.70 14.71
C VAL A 20 -15.20 -2.78 13.52
N LEU A 21 -14.36 -1.77 13.71
CA LEU A 21 -13.91 -0.91 12.61
C LEU A 21 -13.04 -1.72 11.63
N ILE A 22 -13.42 -1.72 10.37
CA ILE A 22 -12.72 -2.40 9.28
C ILE A 22 -12.34 -1.40 8.18
N HIS A 23 -11.19 -1.58 7.57
CA HIS A 23 -10.77 -0.84 6.38
C HIS A 23 -11.23 -1.60 5.14
N LYS A 24 -12.24 -1.08 4.44
CA LYS A 24 -12.93 -1.76 3.33
C LYS A 24 -12.00 -2.14 2.18
N TYR A 25 -11.03 -1.29 1.87
CA TYR A 25 -10.13 -1.41 0.71
C TYR A 25 -8.67 -1.65 1.12
N GLY A 26 -8.47 -2.40 2.22
CA GLY A 26 -7.16 -2.73 2.77
C GLY A 26 -6.62 -1.72 3.77
N PRO A 27 -5.56 -2.07 4.48
CA PRO A 27 -5.06 -1.27 5.59
C PRO A 27 -4.45 0.04 5.12
N HIS A 28 -4.92 1.13 5.67
CA HIS A 28 -4.33 2.44 5.52
C HIS A 28 -3.72 2.88 6.84
N TYR A 29 -2.55 3.50 6.76
CA TYR A 29 -1.77 3.95 7.90
C TYR A 29 -1.12 5.29 7.59
N MET A 30 -1.51 6.34 8.33
CA MET A 30 -1.07 7.70 8.04
C MET A 30 0.38 7.92 8.47
N ARG A 31 1.15 8.51 7.57
CA ARG A 31 2.56 8.83 7.76
C ARG A 31 2.83 10.24 7.27
N PHE A 32 3.31 11.11 8.15
CA PHE A 32 3.59 12.48 7.79
C PHE A 32 5.10 12.72 7.67
N LYS A 33 5.52 13.27 6.55
CA LYS A 33 6.89 13.75 6.32
C LYS A 33 7.05 15.21 6.76
N LYS A 34 5.98 16.01 6.64
CA LYS A 34 5.98 17.45 6.92
C LYS A 34 5.05 17.76 8.09
N LYS A 35 5.57 18.45 9.11
CA LYS A 35 4.79 18.87 10.30
C LYS A 35 3.61 19.78 9.92
N LYS A 36 3.77 20.65 8.91
CA LYS A 36 2.68 21.51 8.41
C LYS A 36 1.45 20.71 7.99
N ILE A 37 1.65 19.59 7.25
CA ILE A 37 0.54 18.74 6.80
C ILE A 37 -0.10 18.01 8.00
N TYR A 38 0.73 17.49 8.92
CA TYR A 38 0.24 16.89 10.16
C TYR A 38 -0.64 17.86 10.95
N ASN A 39 -0.17 19.10 11.18
CA ASN A 39 -0.91 20.11 11.91
C ASN A 39 -2.24 20.47 11.23
N TYR A 40 -2.24 20.57 9.88
CA TYR A 40 -3.46 20.85 9.13
C TYR A 40 -4.50 19.72 9.29
N VAL A 41 -4.11 18.47 9.05
CA VAL A 41 -5.03 17.34 9.16
C VAL A 41 -5.48 17.09 10.59
N SER A 42 -4.66 17.44 11.58
CA SER A 42 -4.99 17.34 13.01
C SER A 42 -6.15 18.22 13.46
N LYS A 43 -6.55 19.21 12.64
CA LYS A 43 -7.76 20.00 12.89
C LYS A 43 -9.06 19.18 12.76
N PHE A 44 -9.00 18.06 12.04
CA PHE A 44 -10.18 17.26 11.67
C PHE A 44 -10.26 15.92 12.41
N THR A 45 -9.22 15.53 13.15
CA THR A 45 -9.22 14.28 13.93
C THR A 45 -8.24 14.31 15.09
N LYS A 46 -8.51 13.50 16.10
CA LYS A 46 -7.52 13.12 17.11
C LYS A 46 -6.75 11.89 16.62
N TRP A 47 -5.49 11.75 17.04
CA TRP A 47 -4.60 10.69 16.58
C TRP A 47 -4.37 9.61 17.63
N ILE A 48 -4.29 8.38 17.16
CA ILE A 48 -3.75 7.24 17.93
C ILE A 48 -2.35 6.95 17.39
N LYS A 49 -1.36 6.94 18.28
CA LYS A 49 -0.04 6.39 17.96
C LYS A 49 -0.14 4.87 17.88
N GLY A 50 0.34 4.30 16.79
CA GLY A 50 0.33 2.86 16.58
C GLY A 50 1.60 2.40 15.90
N ASN A 51 1.94 1.14 16.12
CA ASN A 51 3.10 0.51 15.51
C ASN A 51 2.60 -0.49 14.47
N TYR A 52 2.88 -0.21 13.21
CA TYR A 52 2.53 -1.12 12.12
C TYR A 52 3.62 -2.19 12.01
N ILE A 53 3.38 -3.34 12.61
CA ILE A 53 4.28 -4.50 12.58
C ILE A 53 3.75 -5.49 11.54
N VAL A 54 4.64 -5.95 10.68
CA VAL A 54 4.37 -6.94 9.63
C VAL A 54 5.29 -8.13 9.85
N LYS A 55 4.74 -9.32 9.72
CA LYS A 55 5.50 -10.58 9.67
C LYS A 55 5.22 -11.33 8.37
N SER A 56 6.08 -12.25 8.02
CA SER A 56 5.87 -13.18 6.91
C SER A 56 5.84 -14.60 7.43
N SER A 57 4.86 -15.38 7.01
CA SER A 57 4.76 -16.81 7.30
C SER A 57 5.57 -17.59 6.28
N ILE A 58 6.57 -18.34 6.72
CA ILE A 58 7.36 -19.25 5.91
C ILE A 58 7.34 -20.61 6.57
N LYS A 59 6.73 -21.61 5.93
CA LYS A 59 6.58 -22.96 6.48
C LYS A 59 5.97 -22.95 7.91
N GLY A 60 4.95 -22.14 8.12
CA GLY A 60 4.26 -21.98 9.42
C GLY A 60 4.99 -21.13 10.46
N GLN A 61 6.22 -20.74 10.25
CA GLN A 61 6.96 -19.87 11.16
C GLN A 61 6.83 -18.40 10.75
N LEU A 62 6.78 -17.51 11.74
CA LEU A 62 6.65 -16.06 11.52
C LEU A 62 7.99 -15.34 11.66
N TYR A 63 8.27 -14.49 10.65
CA TYR A 63 9.50 -13.71 10.53
C TYR A 63 9.18 -12.22 10.38
N PRO A 64 9.86 -11.31 11.10
CA PRO A 64 9.68 -9.87 10.91
C PRO A 64 9.90 -9.39 9.48
N ILE A 65 9.10 -8.42 9.03
CA ILE A 65 9.25 -7.70 7.76
C ILE A 65 9.14 -6.20 8.05
N PRO A 66 10.08 -5.37 7.56
CA PRO A 66 11.21 -5.64 6.63
C PRO A 66 12.22 -6.64 7.19
N ILE A 67 12.99 -7.29 6.30
CA ILE A 67 14.08 -8.18 6.70
C ILE A 67 15.00 -7.42 7.67
N ASN A 68 15.13 -7.92 8.89
CA ASN A 68 15.94 -7.35 9.96
C ASN A 68 16.84 -8.43 10.59
N LEU A 69 17.60 -8.08 11.62
CA LEU A 69 18.52 -9.02 12.26
C LEU A 69 17.79 -10.25 12.82
N ASP A 70 16.61 -10.07 13.45
CA ASP A 70 15.83 -11.21 13.97
C ASP A 70 15.37 -12.14 12.87
N THR A 71 15.00 -11.59 11.69
CA THR A 71 14.64 -12.40 10.52
C THR A 71 15.84 -13.21 10.04
N ILE A 72 17.03 -12.59 9.93
CA ILE A 72 18.24 -13.23 9.44
C ILE A 72 18.66 -14.34 10.39
N GLU A 73 18.76 -14.05 11.69
CA GLU A 73 19.15 -15.02 12.72
C GLU A 73 18.20 -16.22 12.75
N LYS A 74 16.88 -15.95 12.79
CA LYS A 74 15.86 -17.00 12.87
C LYS A 74 15.80 -17.84 11.60
N PHE A 75 15.93 -17.23 10.41
CA PHE A 75 15.79 -17.93 9.14
C PHE A 75 16.98 -18.85 8.85
N PHE A 76 18.19 -18.39 9.17
CA PHE A 76 19.43 -19.17 8.97
C PHE A 76 19.83 -19.99 10.20
N ASN A 77 19.05 -19.98 11.27
CA ASN A 77 19.37 -20.61 12.55
C ASN A 77 20.79 -20.24 13.04
N LYS A 78 21.09 -18.92 13.04
CA LYS A 78 22.38 -18.36 13.45
C LYS A 78 22.20 -17.28 14.51
N LYS A 79 23.27 -17.01 15.25
CA LYS A 79 23.40 -15.86 16.15
C LYS A 79 24.62 -15.05 15.74
N PHE A 80 24.49 -13.72 15.81
CA PHE A 80 25.58 -12.82 15.46
C PHE A 80 25.94 -11.96 16.66
N LYS A 81 27.24 -11.81 16.94
CA LYS A 81 27.75 -10.99 18.06
C LYS A 81 27.42 -9.52 17.85
N ASN A 82 27.42 -9.06 16.61
CA ASN A 82 27.13 -7.67 16.23
C ASN A 82 26.59 -7.57 14.80
N LYS A 83 26.22 -6.34 14.41
CA LYS A 83 25.66 -6.04 13.07
C LYS A 83 26.63 -6.30 11.93
N ASP A 84 27.94 -6.22 12.16
CA ASP A 84 28.93 -6.32 11.09
C ASP A 84 29.18 -7.78 10.75
N GLU A 85 29.18 -8.68 11.73
CA GLU A 85 29.18 -10.12 11.53
C GLU A 85 27.94 -10.57 10.71
N ALA A 86 26.76 -10.07 11.03
CA ALA A 86 25.54 -10.33 10.27
C ALA A 86 25.64 -9.81 8.82
N LYS A 87 26.26 -8.64 8.62
CA LYS A 87 26.50 -8.11 7.25
C LYS A 87 27.50 -8.96 6.47
N GLN A 88 28.58 -9.38 7.12
CA GLN A 88 29.57 -10.29 6.50
C GLN A 88 28.90 -11.57 6.07
N PHE A 89 28.13 -12.22 6.95
CA PHE A 89 27.35 -13.40 6.59
C PHE A 89 26.44 -13.17 5.39
N ILE A 90 25.62 -12.10 5.39
CA ILE A 90 24.77 -11.79 4.23
C ILE A 90 25.59 -11.50 2.97
N ASN A 91 26.79 -10.93 3.10
CA ASN A 91 27.67 -10.70 1.95
C ASN A 91 28.11 -12.00 1.28
N THR A 92 28.31 -13.10 2.03
CA THR A 92 28.63 -14.42 1.44
C THR A 92 27.48 -15.00 0.61
N LEU A 93 26.23 -14.63 0.93
CA LEU A 93 25.04 -15.13 0.25
C LEU A 93 24.68 -14.32 -1.02
N LYS A 94 25.24 -13.12 -1.18
CA LYS A 94 24.91 -12.22 -2.28
C LYS A 94 25.36 -12.79 -3.63
N ILE A 95 24.46 -12.67 -4.61
CA ILE A 95 24.81 -12.99 -6.00
C ILE A 95 25.26 -11.70 -6.69
N LYS A 96 26.53 -11.61 -7.03
CA LYS A 96 27.07 -10.45 -7.74
C LYS A 96 26.38 -10.24 -9.09
N LYS A 97 25.95 -9.00 -9.36
CA LYS A 97 25.31 -8.60 -10.60
C LYS A 97 26.04 -7.38 -11.18
N LYS A 98 26.51 -7.46 -12.41
CA LYS A 98 27.12 -6.30 -13.11
C LYS A 98 26.16 -5.11 -13.20
N LYS A 99 24.86 -5.37 -13.39
CA LYS A 99 23.79 -4.35 -13.47
C LYS A 99 22.50 -4.89 -12.85
N ILE A 100 21.83 -4.07 -12.05
CA ILE A 100 20.51 -4.37 -11.50
C ILE A 100 19.44 -3.95 -12.52
N LYS A 101 18.79 -4.93 -13.14
CA LYS A 101 17.81 -4.69 -14.21
C LYS A 101 16.35 -4.76 -13.73
N ASN A 102 16.09 -5.50 -12.65
CA ASN A 102 14.74 -5.85 -12.21
C ASN A 102 14.70 -6.15 -10.70
N SER A 103 13.49 -6.48 -10.19
CA SER A 103 13.26 -6.80 -8.79
C SER A 103 14.01 -8.07 -8.30
N GLU A 104 14.15 -9.10 -9.14
CA GLU A 104 14.90 -10.31 -8.79
C GLU A 104 16.39 -9.99 -8.60
N ASP A 105 17.01 -9.34 -9.59
CA ASP A 105 18.42 -8.95 -9.50
C ASP A 105 18.70 -8.12 -8.24
N PHE A 106 17.75 -7.22 -7.90
CA PHE A 106 17.88 -6.40 -6.70
C PHE A 106 17.98 -7.24 -5.43
N ILE A 107 17.03 -8.16 -5.21
CA ILE A 107 17.03 -8.98 -3.98
C ILE A 107 18.20 -9.96 -3.97
N LEU A 108 18.49 -10.63 -5.08
CA LEU A 108 19.62 -11.54 -5.19
C LEU A 108 20.96 -10.85 -4.86
N SER A 109 21.14 -9.61 -5.32
CA SER A 109 22.36 -8.83 -5.05
C SER A 109 22.45 -8.29 -3.62
N LYS A 110 21.34 -8.25 -2.87
CA LYS A 110 21.30 -7.71 -1.50
C LYS A 110 21.22 -8.77 -0.43
N LEU A 111 20.49 -9.86 -0.66
CA LEU A 111 20.09 -10.84 0.35
C LEU A 111 20.35 -12.31 -0.06
N GLY A 112 20.72 -12.55 -1.33
CA GLY A 112 20.97 -13.89 -1.83
C GLY A 112 19.72 -14.68 -2.23
N LYS A 113 19.94 -15.94 -2.66
CA LYS A 113 18.92 -16.80 -3.27
C LYS A 113 17.88 -17.27 -2.26
N GLU A 114 18.28 -17.73 -1.09
CA GLU A 114 17.36 -18.31 -0.11
C GLU A 114 16.30 -17.34 0.38
N ILE A 115 16.71 -16.11 0.73
CA ILE A 115 15.75 -15.05 1.12
C ILE A 115 14.87 -14.66 -0.08
N TYR A 116 15.42 -14.56 -1.28
CA TYR A 116 14.64 -14.28 -2.48
C TYR A 116 13.54 -15.33 -2.72
N GLU A 117 13.89 -16.61 -2.74
CA GLU A 117 12.96 -17.71 -3.01
C GLU A 117 11.84 -17.78 -1.94
N ASN A 118 12.18 -17.64 -0.66
CA ASN A 118 11.23 -17.83 0.43
C ASN A 118 10.36 -16.62 0.73
N PHE A 119 10.87 -15.39 0.65
CA PHE A 119 10.16 -14.19 1.10
C PHE A 119 9.64 -13.32 -0.04
N TYR A 120 10.30 -13.30 -1.21
CA TYR A 120 10.02 -12.31 -2.25
C TYR A 120 9.41 -12.86 -3.53
N LYS A 121 9.92 -13.97 -4.05
CA LYS A 121 9.57 -14.50 -5.38
C LYS A 121 8.06 -14.74 -5.51
N ASN A 122 7.52 -15.67 -4.75
CA ASN A 122 6.13 -16.08 -4.87
C ASN A 122 5.15 -15.00 -4.34
N TYR A 123 5.54 -14.27 -3.27
CA TYR A 123 4.78 -13.10 -2.84
C TYR A 123 4.62 -12.08 -3.97
N THR A 124 5.72 -11.79 -4.66
CA THR A 124 5.73 -10.83 -5.78
C THR A 124 4.90 -11.35 -6.96
N ILE A 125 5.01 -12.64 -7.29
CA ILE A 125 4.20 -13.25 -8.35
C ILE A 125 2.71 -13.15 -8.02
N LYS A 126 2.29 -13.51 -6.80
CA LYS A 126 0.89 -13.37 -6.37
C LYS A 126 0.42 -11.92 -6.42
N GLN A 127 1.16 -11.01 -5.80
CA GLN A 127 0.77 -9.61 -5.67
C GLN A 127 0.70 -8.89 -7.02
N TRP A 128 1.66 -9.14 -7.92
CA TRP A 128 1.81 -8.40 -9.16
C TRP A 128 1.32 -9.16 -10.41
N GLY A 129 1.01 -10.45 -10.29
CA GLY A 129 0.60 -11.28 -11.41
C GLY A 129 1.70 -11.52 -12.43
N MET A 130 2.96 -11.32 -12.04
CA MET A 130 4.12 -11.51 -12.92
C MET A 130 5.40 -11.80 -12.16
N HIS A 131 6.33 -12.46 -12.84
CA HIS A 131 7.62 -12.80 -12.25
C HIS A 131 8.47 -11.55 -11.92
N PRO A 132 9.22 -11.51 -10.80
CA PRO A 132 10.05 -10.37 -10.39
C PRO A 132 11.04 -9.87 -11.46
N ARG A 133 11.49 -10.75 -12.38
CA ARG A 133 12.32 -10.36 -13.55
C ARG A 133 11.67 -9.34 -14.48
N LYS A 134 10.33 -9.28 -14.52
CA LYS A 134 9.57 -8.36 -15.37
C LYS A 134 9.19 -7.05 -14.67
N LEU A 135 9.53 -6.91 -13.39
CA LEU A 135 9.20 -5.75 -12.57
C LEU A 135 10.42 -4.87 -12.30
N ASN A 136 10.18 -3.55 -12.23
CA ASN A 136 11.22 -2.59 -11.85
C ASN A 136 11.74 -2.90 -10.43
N GLN A 137 13.03 -2.70 -10.19
CA GLN A 137 13.67 -2.91 -8.89
C GLN A 137 13.00 -2.17 -7.73
N ASN A 138 12.40 -0.99 -7.98
CA ASN A 138 11.73 -0.18 -6.97
C ASN A 138 10.47 -0.85 -6.39
N VAL A 139 9.93 -1.89 -7.03
CA VAL A 139 8.78 -2.63 -6.51
C VAL A 139 9.12 -3.32 -5.19
N VAL A 140 10.30 -3.93 -5.10
CA VAL A 140 10.78 -4.62 -3.88
C VAL A 140 11.76 -3.78 -3.08
N GLY A 141 12.49 -2.86 -3.71
CA GLY A 141 13.53 -2.03 -3.11
C GLY A 141 13.02 -0.93 -2.16
N ARG A 142 11.72 -0.72 -2.07
CA ARG A 142 11.11 0.27 -1.17
C ARG A 142 11.19 -0.09 0.31
N LEU A 143 11.34 -1.36 0.64
CA LEU A 143 11.50 -1.81 2.02
C LEU A 143 12.99 -1.81 2.39
N PRO A 144 13.35 -1.25 3.55
CA PRO A 144 14.74 -1.29 3.99
C PRO A 144 15.15 -2.71 4.37
N ILE A 145 16.44 -3.00 4.22
CA ILE A 145 17.09 -4.18 4.81
C ILE A 145 17.82 -3.67 6.04
N ARG A 146 17.60 -4.29 7.20
CA ARG A 146 18.12 -3.81 8.47
C ARG A 146 19.04 -4.85 9.11
N PHE A 147 20.13 -4.37 9.71
CA PHE A 147 21.04 -5.16 10.55
C PHE A 147 20.91 -4.77 12.02
N ASN A 148 19.72 -4.30 12.40
CA ASN A 148 19.28 -4.10 13.77
C ASN A 148 17.94 -4.82 14.00
N ARG A 149 17.40 -4.79 15.21
CA ARG A 149 16.15 -5.48 15.59
C ARG A 149 14.90 -4.60 15.48
N ASP A 150 14.96 -3.48 14.73
CA ASP A 150 13.79 -2.62 14.52
C ASP A 150 12.68 -3.39 13.77
N PRO A 151 11.50 -3.67 14.39
CA PRO A 151 10.43 -4.44 13.82
C PRO A 151 9.45 -3.61 13.00
N TYR A 152 9.60 -2.29 12.98
CA TYR A 152 8.59 -1.42 12.39
C TYR A 152 8.65 -1.41 10.87
N TYR A 153 7.48 -1.58 10.25
CA TYR A 153 7.37 -1.60 8.79
C TYR A 153 7.79 -0.28 8.13
N VAL A 154 7.65 0.84 8.83
CA VAL A 154 7.94 2.18 8.33
C VAL A 154 8.80 2.98 9.29
N ASN A 155 9.69 3.83 8.74
CA ASN A 155 10.68 4.60 9.50
C ASN A 155 10.24 6.02 9.90
N GLN A 156 9.08 6.52 9.39
CA GLN A 156 8.65 7.89 9.69
C GLN A 156 8.37 8.08 11.18
N LYS A 157 8.80 9.23 11.74
CA LYS A 157 8.57 9.58 13.14
C LYS A 157 7.09 9.78 13.45
N LEU A 158 6.34 10.45 12.56
CA LEU A 158 4.90 10.68 12.71
C LEU A 158 4.11 9.58 12.01
N LYS A 159 3.78 8.53 12.77
CA LYS A 159 2.99 7.36 12.37
C LYS A 159 1.75 7.29 13.24
N VAL A 160 0.58 7.48 12.66
CA VAL A 160 -0.65 7.65 13.40
C VAL A 160 -1.86 7.08 12.66
N MET A 161 -2.93 6.84 13.43
CA MET A 161 -4.26 6.47 12.92
C MET A 161 -5.28 7.50 13.39
N PRO A 162 -6.28 7.88 12.56
CA PRO A 162 -7.40 8.67 13.05
C PRO A 162 -8.14 7.90 14.15
N LYS A 163 -8.41 8.55 15.29
CA LYS A 163 -9.04 7.88 16.45
C LYS A 163 -10.44 7.33 16.12
N THR A 164 -11.17 8.03 15.28
CA THR A 164 -12.56 7.68 14.89
C THR A 164 -12.66 7.08 13.49
N GLY A 165 -11.54 6.71 12.88
CA GLY A 165 -11.47 6.19 11.52
C GLY A 165 -11.23 7.26 10.47
N TYR A 166 -10.92 6.79 9.26
CA TYR A 166 -10.66 7.67 8.10
C TYR A 166 -11.91 8.28 7.54
N THR A 167 -13.01 7.53 7.47
CA THR A 167 -14.29 8.05 6.95
C THR A 167 -14.73 9.26 7.78
N LYS A 168 -14.65 9.16 9.12
CA LYS A 168 -14.96 10.28 10.00
C LYS A 168 -14.01 11.46 9.85
N LEU A 169 -12.73 11.21 9.61
CA LEU A 169 -11.77 12.26 9.26
C LEU A 169 -12.21 13.03 8.00
N PHE A 170 -12.56 12.32 6.93
CA PHE A 170 -12.98 12.94 5.68
C PHE A 170 -14.34 13.64 5.80
N GLU A 171 -15.30 13.08 6.53
CA GLU A 171 -16.54 13.77 6.86
C GLU A 171 -16.27 15.12 7.53
N ASN A 172 -15.37 15.15 8.52
CA ASN A 172 -15.01 16.39 9.21
C ASN A 172 -14.29 17.39 8.26
N MET A 173 -13.46 16.90 7.33
CA MET A 173 -12.79 17.76 6.34
C MET A 173 -13.75 18.38 5.33
N THR A 174 -14.85 17.71 5.04
CA THR A 174 -15.85 18.14 4.03
C THR A 174 -17.13 18.72 4.63
N LYS A 175 -17.11 19.03 5.93
CA LYS A 175 -18.30 19.52 6.65
C LYS A 175 -18.64 20.98 6.32
N ASP A 176 -17.72 21.73 5.72
CA ASP A 176 -17.95 23.13 5.35
C ASP A 176 -19.11 23.24 4.35
N LYS A 177 -20.06 24.16 4.58
CA LYS A 177 -21.24 24.39 3.73
C LYS A 177 -20.91 24.78 2.29
N LYS A 178 -19.68 25.24 2.04
CA LYS A 178 -19.15 25.57 0.71
C LYS A 178 -18.67 24.35 -0.08
N ILE A 179 -18.66 23.18 0.53
CA ILE A 179 -18.23 21.93 -0.11
C ILE A 179 -19.45 21.08 -0.40
N GLU A 180 -19.74 20.89 -1.67
CA GLU A 180 -20.77 19.98 -2.15
C GLU A 180 -20.14 18.64 -2.57
N ILE A 181 -20.81 17.54 -2.22
CA ILE A 181 -20.34 16.18 -2.53
C ILE A 181 -21.39 15.48 -3.40
N ALA A 182 -21.01 15.14 -4.62
CA ALA A 182 -21.78 14.29 -5.50
C ALA A 182 -21.23 12.86 -5.46
N LEU A 183 -21.94 11.94 -4.80
CA LEU A 183 -21.64 10.50 -4.76
C LEU A 183 -22.30 9.80 -5.97
N ASN A 184 -21.93 8.52 -6.20
CA ASN A 184 -22.40 7.73 -7.33
C ASN A 184 -22.25 8.44 -8.69
N THR A 185 -21.28 9.36 -8.78
CA THR A 185 -21.10 10.24 -9.93
C THR A 185 -19.71 10.09 -10.50
N SER A 186 -19.59 9.51 -11.71
CA SER A 186 -18.33 9.46 -12.44
C SER A 186 -18.05 10.81 -13.09
N TYR A 187 -16.82 11.31 -12.94
CA TYR A 187 -16.38 12.55 -13.58
C TYR A 187 -16.53 12.48 -15.11
N GLU A 188 -16.27 11.32 -15.70
CA GLU A 188 -16.38 11.11 -17.13
C GLU A 188 -17.78 11.38 -17.69
N ASN A 189 -18.83 11.13 -16.87
CA ASN A 189 -20.24 11.33 -17.27
C ASN A 189 -20.70 12.80 -17.19
N ILE A 190 -19.95 13.64 -16.46
CA ILE A 190 -20.38 15.02 -16.20
C ILE A 190 -19.35 16.07 -16.62
N LYS A 191 -18.14 15.67 -17.03
CA LYS A 191 -17.03 16.59 -17.37
C LYS A 191 -17.41 17.67 -18.40
N ASP A 192 -18.29 17.33 -19.33
CA ASP A 192 -18.73 18.24 -20.39
C ASP A 192 -19.92 19.14 -19.94
N LYS A 193 -20.53 18.82 -18.78
CA LYS A 193 -21.66 19.56 -18.19
C LYS A 193 -21.23 20.55 -17.12
N ILE A 194 -20.02 20.44 -16.62
CA ILE A 194 -19.49 21.30 -15.56
C ILE A 194 -18.39 22.22 -16.09
N LYS A 195 -18.41 23.48 -15.66
CA LYS A 195 -17.39 24.48 -16.01
C LYS A 195 -16.80 25.07 -14.73
N PRO A 196 -15.73 24.46 -14.17
CA PRO A 196 -15.09 24.99 -12.95
C PRO A 196 -14.50 26.38 -13.19
N ASN A 197 -14.74 27.32 -12.30
CA ASN A 197 -14.25 28.69 -12.42
C ASN A 197 -12.74 28.80 -12.15
N LEU A 198 -12.20 27.99 -11.24
CA LEU A 198 -10.80 28.08 -10.82
C LEU A 198 -9.96 26.94 -11.39
N ALA A 199 -10.30 25.70 -11.03
CA ALA A 199 -9.51 24.54 -11.40
C ALA A 199 -10.30 23.23 -11.28
N THR A 200 -9.83 22.21 -12.00
CA THR A 200 -10.21 20.80 -11.79
C THR A 200 -9.04 20.04 -11.23
N ILE A 201 -9.24 19.30 -10.13
CA ILE A 201 -8.25 18.35 -9.61
C ILE A 201 -8.78 16.93 -9.88
N TYR A 202 -8.20 16.28 -10.89
CA TYR A 202 -8.59 14.93 -11.27
C TYR A 202 -7.71 13.90 -10.56
N THR A 203 -8.33 12.94 -9.87
CA THR A 203 -7.63 11.91 -9.09
C THR A 203 -7.75 10.50 -9.66
N GLY A 204 -8.48 10.34 -10.77
CA GLY A 204 -8.66 9.08 -11.47
C GLY A 204 -7.51 8.69 -12.40
N PRO A 205 -7.58 7.51 -13.04
CA PRO A 205 -6.57 7.06 -14.00
C PRO A 205 -6.55 7.95 -15.26
N PRO A 206 -5.38 8.38 -15.75
CA PRO A 206 -5.29 9.29 -16.88
C PRO A 206 -5.72 8.66 -18.21
N ASP A 207 -5.52 7.37 -18.40
CA ASP A 207 -5.98 6.67 -19.58
C ASP A 207 -7.51 6.73 -19.73
N ILE A 208 -8.25 6.64 -18.64
CA ILE A 208 -9.72 6.82 -18.62
C ILE A 208 -10.07 8.26 -19.02
N PHE A 209 -9.44 9.26 -18.39
CA PHE A 209 -9.68 10.68 -18.69
C PHE A 209 -9.52 11.01 -20.20
N PHE A 210 -8.51 10.42 -20.82
CA PHE A 210 -8.22 10.61 -22.25
C PHE A 210 -8.87 9.55 -23.17
N ASN A 211 -9.92 8.85 -22.71
CA ASN A 211 -10.64 7.82 -23.48
C ASN A 211 -9.69 6.80 -24.13
N PHE A 212 -8.68 6.36 -23.36
CA PHE A 212 -7.67 5.36 -23.78
C PHE A 212 -6.90 5.70 -25.07
N LYS A 213 -6.73 6.99 -25.38
CA LYS A 213 -6.10 7.49 -26.62
C LYS A 213 -4.78 6.79 -26.99
N TYR A 214 -3.99 6.37 -26.02
CA TYR A 214 -2.72 5.64 -26.23
C TYR A 214 -2.78 4.19 -25.78
N GLY A 215 -3.95 3.71 -25.33
CA GLY A 215 -4.18 2.39 -24.77
C GLY A 215 -4.31 2.40 -23.25
N LYS A 216 -4.70 1.24 -22.70
CA LYS A 216 -4.96 1.06 -21.26
C LYS A 216 -3.67 0.91 -20.46
N LEU A 217 -3.62 1.56 -19.31
CA LEU A 217 -2.60 1.36 -18.29
C LEU A 217 -2.98 0.12 -17.45
N ASP A 218 -2.02 -0.76 -17.23
CA ASP A 218 -2.27 -1.97 -16.46
C ASP A 218 -2.21 -1.71 -14.95
N TRP A 219 -3.18 -2.26 -14.21
CA TRP A 219 -3.32 -2.15 -12.78
C TRP A 219 -3.43 -3.53 -12.13
N ARG A 220 -3.05 -3.61 -10.86
CA ARG A 220 -3.47 -4.72 -10.01
C ARG A 220 -4.65 -4.30 -9.17
N SER A 221 -5.59 -5.20 -9.03
CA SER A 221 -6.75 -5.10 -8.18
C SER A 221 -6.63 -6.03 -6.98
N LEU A 222 -7.52 -5.86 -6.00
CA LEU A 222 -7.64 -6.70 -4.81
C LEU A 222 -9.10 -7.05 -4.56
N ASP A 223 -9.34 -8.28 -4.11
CA ASP A 223 -10.56 -8.66 -3.40
C ASP A 223 -10.26 -8.79 -1.91
N PHE A 224 -11.21 -8.39 -1.10
CA PHE A 224 -11.13 -8.47 0.35
C PHE A 224 -12.22 -9.39 0.88
N LYS A 225 -11.82 -10.36 1.71
CA LYS A 225 -12.76 -11.20 2.48
C LYS A 225 -12.56 -10.91 3.95
N PHE A 226 -13.66 -10.65 4.65
CA PHE A 226 -13.63 -10.35 6.08
C PHE A 226 -14.21 -11.51 6.87
N LYS A 227 -13.51 -11.88 7.96
CA LYS A 227 -14.04 -12.88 8.91
C LYS A 227 -13.89 -12.35 10.33
N THR A 228 -15.02 -12.27 11.04
CA THR A 228 -15.07 -11.79 12.41
C THR A 228 -15.13 -12.95 13.38
N TYR A 229 -14.39 -12.85 14.46
CA TYR A 229 -14.27 -13.86 15.51
C TYR A 229 -14.61 -13.24 16.88
N LYS A 230 -15.20 -14.05 17.76
CA LYS A 230 -15.43 -13.69 19.17
C LYS A 230 -14.12 -13.86 19.96
N LYS A 231 -13.11 -13.06 19.61
CA LYS A 231 -11.80 -12.99 20.26
C LYS A 231 -11.32 -11.55 20.23
N SER A 232 -10.70 -11.07 21.29
CA SER A 232 -10.16 -9.70 21.38
C SER A 232 -8.97 -9.49 20.43
N LYS A 233 -8.18 -10.53 20.19
CA LYS A 233 -7.08 -10.60 19.20
C LYS A 233 -7.03 -11.98 18.57
N ILE A 234 -6.61 -12.06 17.32
CA ILE A 234 -6.56 -13.29 16.52
C ILE A 234 -5.11 -13.60 16.11
N GLN A 235 -4.34 -12.58 15.77
CA GLN A 235 -2.95 -12.71 15.38
C GLN A 235 -2.03 -11.82 16.24
N GLU A 236 -0.74 -12.07 16.22
CA GLU A 236 0.22 -11.38 17.09
C GLU A 236 0.63 -9.98 16.59
N CYS A 237 0.34 -9.65 15.34
CA CYS A 237 0.70 -8.35 14.74
C CYS A 237 -0.38 -7.89 13.74
N VAL A 238 -0.23 -6.65 13.24
CA VAL A 238 -1.20 -6.03 12.33
C VAL A 238 -1.38 -6.84 11.06
N GLN A 239 -0.28 -7.31 10.46
CA GLN A 239 -0.29 -7.93 9.15
C GLN A 239 0.65 -9.13 9.10
N ILE A 240 0.15 -10.22 8.55
CA ILE A 240 0.95 -11.41 8.22
C ILE A 240 0.89 -11.64 6.73
N ASN A 241 2.05 -11.64 6.07
CA ASN A 241 2.21 -11.97 4.66
C ASN A 241 2.35 -13.48 4.49
N PHE A 242 1.81 -14.00 3.39
CA PHE A 242 1.86 -15.42 3.02
C PHE A 242 2.48 -15.55 1.61
N PRO A 243 3.81 -15.61 1.49
CA PRO A 243 4.45 -15.75 0.19
C PRO A 243 4.08 -17.03 -0.54
N ASN A 244 4.14 -18.15 0.14
CA ASN A 244 4.18 -19.48 -0.48
C ASN A 244 2.85 -20.23 -0.28
N GLU A 245 2.28 -20.19 0.91
CA GLU A 245 1.02 -20.84 1.22
C GLU A 245 -0.16 -19.94 0.83
N HIS A 246 -1.32 -20.52 0.66
CA HIS A 246 -2.61 -19.86 0.42
C HIS A 246 -2.71 -19.03 -0.88
N LYS A 247 -3.93 -18.81 -1.32
CA LYS A 247 -4.24 -17.93 -2.48
C LYS A 247 -4.18 -16.44 -2.14
N PHE A 248 -4.46 -16.06 -0.87
CA PHE A 248 -4.33 -14.68 -0.41
C PHE A 248 -2.85 -14.33 -0.14
N THR A 249 -2.53 -13.06 -0.28
CA THR A 249 -1.15 -12.56 0.00
C THR A 249 -0.96 -12.17 1.45
N ARG A 250 -2.00 -11.75 2.14
CA ARG A 250 -1.91 -11.28 3.54
C ARG A 250 -3.20 -11.44 4.31
N LYS A 251 -3.03 -11.53 5.63
CA LYS A 251 -4.08 -11.34 6.64
C LYS A 251 -3.79 -10.04 7.38
N VAL A 252 -4.82 -9.24 7.60
CA VAL A 252 -4.69 -7.97 8.35
C VAL A 252 -5.72 -7.94 9.47
N GLU A 253 -5.26 -7.70 10.70
CA GLU A 253 -6.06 -7.40 11.87
C GLU A 253 -5.83 -5.92 12.24
N ILE A 254 -6.62 -5.03 11.64
CA ILE A 254 -6.41 -3.57 11.76
C ILE A 254 -6.57 -3.07 13.20
N LYS A 255 -7.26 -3.81 14.04
CA LYS A 255 -7.48 -3.52 15.46
C LYS A 255 -6.19 -3.31 16.26
N HIS A 256 -5.07 -3.92 15.83
CA HIS A 256 -3.76 -3.68 16.46
C HIS A 256 -3.32 -2.21 16.39
N VAL A 257 -3.69 -1.47 15.36
CA VAL A 257 -3.34 -0.05 15.19
C VAL A 257 -4.47 0.90 15.53
N THR A 258 -5.73 0.51 15.34
CA THR A 258 -6.89 1.31 15.79
C THR A 258 -7.07 1.28 17.30
N LYS A 259 -6.48 0.27 17.97
CA LYS A 259 -6.57 0.04 19.43
C LYS A 259 -8.01 0.00 19.95
N GLN A 260 -8.96 -0.35 19.09
CA GLN A 260 -10.36 -0.46 19.48
C GLN A 260 -10.55 -1.52 20.55
N LYS A 261 -11.24 -1.18 21.62
CA LYS A 261 -11.67 -2.15 22.65
C LYS A 261 -12.92 -2.86 22.16
N SER A 262 -12.87 -4.18 21.99
CA SER A 262 -14.00 -5.03 21.61
C SER A 262 -13.67 -6.49 21.92
N LYS A 263 -14.68 -7.27 22.32
CA LYS A 263 -14.56 -8.73 22.45
C LYS A 263 -14.50 -9.46 21.10
N PHE A 264 -14.80 -8.75 20.00
CA PHE A 264 -14.67 -9.26 18.63
C PHE A 264 -13.45 -8.67 17.95
N SER A 265 -12.88 -9.41 17.02
CA SER A 265 -11.88 -8.91 16.07
C SER A 265 -12.14 -9.46 14.68
N THR A 266 -11.71 -8.69 13.66
CA THR A 266 -11.94 -9.02 12.25
C THR A 266 -10.62 -9.13 11.51
N ILE A 267 -10.45 -10.22 10.78
CA ILE A 267 -9.36 -10.42 9.83
C ILE A 267 -9.84 -10.04 8.42
N SER A 268 -9.09 -9.19 7.74
CA SER A 268 -9.18 -8.99 6.31
C SER A 268 -8.17 -9.89 5.59
N TYR A 269 -8.66 -10.68 4.63
CA TYR A 269 -7.86 -11.50 3.72
C TYR A 269 -7.77 -10.80 2.38
N GLU A 270 -6.57 -10.58 1.85
CA GLU A 270 -6.34 -9.86 0.59
C GLU A 270 -5.98 -10.82 -0.54
N PHE A 271 -6.81 -10.83 -1.60
CA PHE A 271 -6.64 -11.66 -2.80
C PHE A 271 -6.30 -10.78 -4.00
N PRO A 272 -5.06 -10.78 -4.48
CA PRO A 272 -4.69 -10.02 -5.67
C PRO A 272 -5.33 -10.57 -6.93
N LYS A 273 -5.81 -9.68 -7.80
CA LYS A 273 -6.38 -10.03 -9.10
C LYS A 273 -5.99 -9.02 -10.19
N SER A 274 -6.21 -9.41 -11.45
CA SER A 274 -5.84 -8.58 -12.61
C SER A 274 -6.97 -7.70 -13.14
N LYS A 275 -8.21 -7.96 -12.71
CA LYS A 275 -9.41 -7.20 -13.14
C LYS A 275 -10.07 -6.59 -11.91
N GLY A 276 -10.75 -5.46 -12.09
CA GLY A 276 -11.48 -4.73 -11.05
C GLY A 276 -10.90 -3.35 -10.82
N ASP A 277 -11.25 -2.73 -9.68
CA ASP A 277 -10.78 -1.39 -9.32
C ASP A 277 -9.24 -1.30 -9.26
N PRO A 278 -8.65 -0.20 -9.71
CA PRO A 278 -7.21 -0.01 -9.73
C PRO A 278 -6.68 0.29 -8.32
N TYR A 279 -5.80 -0.59 -7.78
CA TYR A 279 -5.13 -0.38 -6.49
C TYR A 279 -3.63 -0.09 -6.66
N TYR A 280 -2.95 -0.83 -7.53
CA TYR A 280 -1.51 -0.70 -7.71
C TYR A 280 -1.13 -0.60 -9.18
N PRO A 281 -0.40 0.45 -9.59
CA PRO A 281 0.10 0.57 -10.96
C PRO A 281 1.17 -0.50 -11.22
N ILE A 282 1.11 -1.14 -12.38
CA ILE A 282 2.09 -2.15 -12.80
C ILE A 282 3.29 -1.44 -13.44
N ASN A 283 4.34 -1.22 -12.65
CA ASN A 283 5.56 -0.52 -13.07
C ASN A 283 6.50 -1.44 -13.87
N ASN A 284 6.09 -1.76 -15.10
CA ASN A 284 6.96 -2.39 -16.10
C ASN A 284 7.33 -1.37 -17.20
N ARG A 285 8.29 -1.72 -18.07
CA ARG A 285 8.79 -0.83 -19.14
C ARG A 285 7.67 -0.37 -20.09
N LYS A 286 6.74 -1.26 -20.44
CA LYS A 286 5.57 -0.96 -21.31
C LYS A 286 4.73 0.16 -20.70
N ASN A 287 4.27 -0.03 -19.48
CA ASN A 287 3.36 0.92 -18.80
C ASN A 287 4.04 2.24 -18.46
N ILE A 288 5.33 2.22 -18.08
CA ILE A 288 6.09 3.44 -17.86
C ILE A 288 6.17 4.27 -19.14
N ASN A 289 6.45 3.65 -20.29
CA ASN A 289 6.49 4.35 -21.57
C ASN A 289 5.11 4.84 -22.02
N LEU A 290 4.07 4.05 -21.79
CA LEU A 290 2.70 4.47 -22.06
C LEU A 290 2.29 5.67 -21.19
N PHE A 291 2.58 5.62 -19.89
CA PHE A 291 2.28 6.73 -18.99
C PHE A 291 3.05 8.03 -19.37
N LYS A 292 4.28 7.92 -19.89
CA LYS A 292 5.02 9.10 -20.40
C LYS A 292 4.25 9.81 -21.53
N LYS A 293 3.52 9.08 -22.40
CA LYS A 293 2.67 9.68 -23.43
C LYS A 293 1.51 10.46 -22.81
N TYR A 294 0.80 9.86 -21.82
CA TYR A 294 -0.26 10.54 -21.08
C TYR A 294 0.26 11.76 -20.32
N LYS A 295 1.43 11.67 -19.71
CA LYS A 295 2.05 12.79 -18.98
C LYS A 295 2.27 14.03 -19.87
N LYS A 296 2.56 13.85 -21.17
CA LYS A 296 2.65 14.97 -22.12
C LYS A 296 1.30 15.66 -22.32
N LEU A 297 0.20 14.91 -22.36
CA LEU A 297 -1.16 15.47 -22.44
C LEU A 297 -1.54 16.18 -21.14
N ILE A 298 -1.27 15.56 -19.98
CA ILE A 298 -1.51 16.15 -18.67
C ILE A 298 -0.87 17.54 -18.56
N LYS A 299 0.42 17.68 -18.93
CA LYS A 299 1.12 18.97 -18.92
C LYS A 299 0.45 20.06 -19.77
N LYS A 300 -0.23 19.67 -20.87
CA LYS A 300 -1.00 20.63 -21.68
C LYS A 300 -2.27 21.08 -20.95
N LEU A 301 -2.89 20.19 -20.18
CA LEU A 301 -4.12 20.50 -19.41
C LEU A 301 -3.83 21.30 -18.14
N GLU A 302 -2.63 21.18 -17.55
CA GLU A 302 -2.20 22.03 -16.43
C GLU A 302 -2.27 23.52 -16.79
N LYS A 303 -1.97 23.89 -18.06
CA LYS A 303 -2.13 25.26 -18.58
C LYS A 303 -3.60 25.72 -18.66
N LYS A 304 -4.54 24.79 -18.58
CA LYS A 304 -5.99 25.03 -18.56
C LYS A 304 -6.57 24.83 -17.15
N ASN A 305 -5.74 24.85 -16.11
CA ASN A 305 -6.12 24.64 -14.71
C ASN A 305 -6.73 23.26 -14.43
N ILE A 306 -6.35 22.22 -15.18
CA ILE A 306 -6.73 20.83 -14.92
C ILE A 306 -5.51 20.08 -14.43
N PHE A 307 -5.51 19.72 -13.14
CA PHE A 307 -4.39 19.08 -12.44
C PHE A 307 -4.69 17.61 -12.16
N PHE A 308 -3.65 16.76 -12.26
CA PHE A 308 -3.75 15.32 -12.04
C PHE A 308 -2.98 14.96 -10.79
N GLU A 309 -3.68 14.58 -9.71
CA GLU A 309 -3.09 14.31 -8.41
C GLU A 309 -3.49 12.95 -7.83
N GLY A 310 -2.67 12.43 -6.92
CA GLY A 310 -2.90 11.15 -6.27
C GLY A 310 -2.30 9.95 -6.99
N ARG A 311 -2.50 8.76 -6.39
CA ARG A 311 -1.89 7.49 -6.84
C ARG A 311 -2.30 7.11 -8.26
N LEU A 312 -3.59 7.21 -8.55
CA LEU A 312 -4.13 6.77 -9.85
C LEU A 312 -3.68 7.74 -10.94
N ALA A 313 -3.88 9.02 -10.74
CA ALA A 313 -3.56 10.06 -11.71
C ALA A 313 -2.05 10.15 -12.01
N SER A 314 -1.19 9.98 -11.01
CA SER A 314 0.26 10.01 -11.17
C SER A 314 0.89 8.67 -11.59
N TYR A 315 0.09 7.60 -11.68
CA TYR A 315 0.53 6.24 -11.98
C TYR A 315 1.73 5.80 -11.12
N ARG A 316 1.73 6.16 -9.84
CA ARG A 316 2.82 5.86 -8.89
C ARG A 316 2.29 5.21 -7.62
N TYR A 317 3.11 4.38 -7.03
CA TYR A 317 2.90 3.91 -5.67
C TYR A 317 3.46 4.96 -4.71
N LEU A 318 2.57 5.68 -4.03
CA LEU A 318 2.90 6.79 -3.11
C LEU A 318 3.22 6.29 -1.69
#